data_5a8d4193dd91971af217229f6ad3ff0f
#
_entry.id   5a8d4193dd91971af217229f6ad3ff0f
#
_cell.length_a   1.000
_cell.length_b   1.000
_cell.length_c   1.000
_cell.angle_alpha   90.00
_cell.angle_beta   90.00
_cell.angle_gamma   90.00
#
_symmetry.space_group_name_H-M   'P 1'
#
loop_
_entity.id
_entity.type
_entity.pdbx_description
1 polymer ?
#
loop_
_entity_poly.entity_id
_entity_poly.type
_entity_poly.pdbx_seq_one_letter_code
_entity_poly.pdbx_strand_id
1 'polypeptide(L)'
;MKTLFIIFSLILIFNQKVAFSQDLTFDSWLFELKAEARKQGISNDLLEKAFFDVKPIERILELDKKQPEFTLTVTKYLHNTVSKKRIVKGRYLLLSNESLLNRIEKKFNIPGNLIIALWGIETNFGDHSGSFSVISALTTLAFDGRRSAFFRKELINALKILNDGHVELSKMKGSWAGAMGQCQFMPSTFLQYAIDYNGDGKKDLWGSKEDALASAANYLSKMGWDSSSSWGMEVMARNM
;
A
#
# COMPACT_ATOMS: atom_id res chain seq x y z
N MET A 1 -51.58 -67.68 -4.86
CA MET A 1 -51.32 -66.29 -5.19
C MET A 1 -50.03 -65.92 -4.51
N LYS A 2 -48.90 -65.83 -5.28
CA LYS A 2 -47.59 -65.51 -4.75
C LYS A 2 -47.28 -64.06 -5.12
N THR A 3 -47.18 -63.21 -4.13
CA THR A 3 -46.89 -61.77 -4.31
C THR A 3 -45.38 -61.56 -4.32
N LEU A 4 -44.86 -61.09 -5.46
CA LEU A 4 -43.45 -60.83 -5.71
C LEU A 4 -43.11 -59.41 -5.23
N PHE A 5 -42.27 -59.26 -4.19
CA PHE A 5 -41.73 -58.01 -3.73
C PHE A 5 -40.48 -57.69 -4.56
N ILE A 6 -40.56 -56.64 -5.39
CA ILE A 6 -39.41 -56.08 -6.10
C ILE A 6 -38.79 -54.99 -5.19
N ILE A 7 -37.59 -55.29 -4.66
CA ILE A 7 -36.79 -54.34 -3.92
C ILE A 7 -36.00 -53.51 -4.95
N PHE A 8 -36.36 -52.23 -5.08
CA PHE A 8 -35.64 -51.25 -5.92
C PHE A 8 -34.51 -50.67 -5.10
N SER A 9 -33.28 -51.16 -5.24
CA SER A 9 -32.08 -50.58 -4.61
C SER A 9 -31.67 -49.34 -5.35
N LEU A 10 -31.96 -48.17 -4.77
CA LEU A 10 -31.49 -46.87 -5.23
C LEU A 10 -30.01 -46.74 -4.87
N ILE A 11 -29.11 -46.92 -5.81
CA ILE A 11 -27.68 -46.61 -5.66
C ILE A 11 -27.52 -45.10 -5.79
N LEU A 12 -27.46 -44.39 -4.65
CA LEU A 12 -27.03 -43.01 -4.56
C LEU A 12 -25.52 -42.93 -4.77
N ILE A 13 -25.10 -42.63 -5.99
CA ILE A 13 -23.72 -42.26 -6.28
C ILE A 13 -23.48 -40.87 -5.71
N PHE A 14 -22.93 -40.81 -4.50
CA PHE A 14 -22.37 -39.58 -3.93
C PHE A 14 -21.13 -39.21 -4.76
N ASN A 15 -21.27 -38.31 -5.71
CA ASN A 15 -20.15 -37.57 -6.29
C ASN A 15 -19.51 -36.69 -5.21
N GLN A 16 -18.68 -37.25 -4.37
CA GLN A 16 -17.75 -36.45 -3.56
C GLN A 16 -16.77 -35.77 -4.53
N LYS A 17 -17.01 -34.50 -4.81
CA LYS A 17 -15.96 -33.64 -5.29
C LYS A 17 -14.92 -33.55 -4.18
N VAL A 18 -13.90 -34.40 -4.27
CA VAL A 18 -12.68 -34.24 -3.49
C VAL A 18 -12.07 -32.92 -3.99
N ALA A 19 -12.32 -31.85 -3.27
CA ALA A 19 -11.55 -30.63 -3.44
C ALA A 19 -10.13 -30.97 -2.98
N PHE A 20 -9.26 -31.31 -3.92
CA PHE A 20 -7.84 -31.28 -3.73
C PHE A 20 -7.49 -29.80 -3.49
N SER A 21 -7.40 -29.38 -2.23
CA SER A 21 -6.60 -28.24 -1.85
C SER A 21 -5.15 -28.66 -2.11
N GLN A 22 -4.67 -28.47 -3.34
CA GLN A 22 -3.25 -28.47 -3.59
C GLN A 22 -2.71 -27.29 -2.77
N ASP A 23 -1.90 -27.55 -1.75
CA ASP A 23 -1.02 -26.55 -1.17
C ASP A 23 -0.13 -26.06 -2.32
N LEU A 24 -0.49 -24.90 -2.89
CA LEU A 24 0.25 -24.28 -3.98
C LEU A 24 1.67 -24.00 -3.47
N THR A 25 2.67 -24.62 -4.06
CA THR A 25 4.06 -24.24 -3.77
C THR A 25 4.28 -22.79 -4.19
N PHE A 26 5.22 -22.11 -3.56
CA PHE A 26 5.54 -20.72 -3.91
C PHE A 26 5.86 -20.59 -5.41
N ASP A 27 6.59 -21.53 -5.99
CA ASP A 27 6.99 -21.51 -7.40
C ASP A 27 5.79 -21.64 -8.34
N SER A 28 4.83 -22.51 -8.05
CA SER A 28 3.61 -22.65 -8.87
C SER A 28 2.72 -21.40 -8.75
N TRP A 29 2.59 -20.86 -7.54
CA TRP A 29 1.88 -19.59 -7.31
C TRP A 29 2.52 -18.42 -8.05
N LEU A 30 3.85 -18.31 -8.00
CA LEU A 30 4.60 -17.25 -8.69
C LEU A 30 4.48 -17.37 -10.21
N PHE A 31 4.47 -18.61 -10.74
CA PHE A 31 4.24 -18.85 -12.16
C PHE A 31 2.87 -18.34 -12.61
N GLU A 32 1.81 -18.61 -11.84
CA GLU A 32 0.47 -18.09 -12.11
C GLU A 32 0.39 -16.56 -12.01
N LEU A 33 1.04 -15.97 -10.99
CA LEU A 33 1.13 -14.53 -10.83
C LEU A 33 1.81 -13.86 -12.04
N LYS A 34 2.95 -14.41 -12.49
CA LYS A 34 3.65 -13.91 -13.67
C LYS A 34 2.76 -14.00 -14.93
N ALA A 35 2.00 -15.09 -15.09
CA ALA A 35 1.06 -15.25 -16.19
C ALA A 35 -0.08 -14.20 -16.16
N GLU A 36 -0.61 -13.91 -14.97
CA GLU A 36 -1.60 -12.84 -14.78
C GLU A 36 -1.02 -11.46 -15.12
N ALA A 37 0.19 -11.16 -14.60
CA ALA A 37 0.87 -9.89 -14.86
C ALA A 37 1.11 -9.65 -16.35
N ARG A 38 1.53 -10.67 -17.11
CA ARG A 38 1.67 -10.60 -18.58
C ARG A 38 0.35 -10.24 -19.27
N LYS A 39 -0.75 -10.85 -18.86
CA LYS A 39 -2.09 -10.53 -19.40
C LYS A 39 -2.50 -9.08 -19.14
N GLN A 40 -1.91 -8.45 -18.11
CA GLN A 40 -2.12 -7.04 -17.78
C GLN A 40 -1.07 -6.09 -18.41
N GLY A 41 -0.25 -6.59 -19.36
CA GLY A 41 0.69 -5.78 -20.13
C GLY A 41 2.07 -5.60 -19.49
N ILE A 42 2.39 -6.31 -18.41
CA ILE A 42 3.73 -6.25 -17.80
C ILE A 42 4.73 -7.02 -18.65
N SER A 43 5.87 -6.41 -18.97
CA SER A 43 6.89 -7.00 -19.80
C SER A 43 7.57 -8.21 -19.17
N ASN A 44 7.97 -9.20 -19.99
CA ASN A 44 8.70 -10.37 -19.50
C ASN A 44 10.04 -9.99 -18.87
N ASP A 45 10.77 -9.06 -19.47
CA ASP A 45 12.06 -8.58 -18.93
C ASP A 45 11.92 -8.01 -17.52
N LEU A 46 10.89 -7.21 -17.28
CA LEU A 46 10.60 -6.71 -15.94
C LEU A 46 10.25 -7.83 -14.97
N LEU A 47 9.40 -8.79 -15.38
CA LEU A 47 9.00 -9.90 -14.50
C LEU A 47 10.18 -10.78 -14.10
N GLU A 48 11.09 -11.08 -15.03
CA GLU A 48 12.29 -11.85 -14.72
C GLU A 48 13.22 -11.10 -13.75
N LYS A 49 13.41 -9.80 -13.95
CA LYS A 49 14.20 -8.95 -13.05
C LYS A 49 13.53 -8.76 -11.68
N ALA A 50 12.23 -8.47 -11.66
CA ALA A 50 11.48 -8.18 -10.43
C ALA A 50 11.38 -9.38 -9.49
N PHE A 51 11.32 -10.60 -10.05
CA PHE A 51 11.20 -11.84 -9.29
C PHE A 51 12.47 -12.70 -9.27
N PHE A 52 13.61 -12.12 -9.69
CA PHE A 52 14.89 -12.80 -9.57
C PHE A 52 15.21 -13.06 -8.08
N ASP A 53 15.33 -14.34 -7.72
CA ASP A 53 15.59 -14.83 -6.33
C ASP A 53 14.64 -14.27 -5.24
N VAL A 54 13.40 -13.91 -5.60
CA VAL A 54 12.40 -13.49 -4.63
C VAL A 54 11.84 -14.71 -3.90
N LYS A 55 11.86 -14.65 -2.58
CA LYS A 55 11.32 -15.67 -1.65
C LYS A 55 10.46 -14.99 -0.59
N PRO A 56 9.51 -15.70 0.02
CA PRO A 56 8.78 -15.19 1.17
C PRO A 56 9.71 -14.79 2.31
N ILE A 57 9.47 -13.61 2.90
CA ILE A 57 10.30 -13.03 3.95
C ILE A 57 9.59 -13.22 5.29
N GLU A 58 10.10 -14.12 6.15
CA GLU A 58 9.50 -14.43 7.45
C GLU A 58 9.29 -13.20 8.32
N ARG A 59 10.25 -12.27 8.32
CA ARG A 59 10.13 -11.02 9.08
C ARG A 59 8.91 -10.19 8.71
N ILE A 60 8.45 -10.23 7.47
CA ILE A 60 7.24 -9.54 7.01
C ILE A 60 6.00 -10.20 7.61
N LEU A 61 5.97 -11.54 7.63
CA LEU A 61 4.87 -12.30 8.22
C LEU A 61 4.76 -12.07 9.75
N GLU A 62 5.90 -11.95 10.43
CA GLU A 62 5.92 -11.57 11.85
C GLU A 62 5.33 -10.17 12.08
N LEU A 63 5.72 -9.19 11.25
CA LEU A 63 5.23 -7.82 11.35
C LEU A 63 3.73 -7.72 11.04
N ASP A 64 3.23 -8.49 10.07
CA ASP A 64 1.81 -8.56 9.76
C ASP A 64 0.96 -9.13 10.90
N LYS A 65 1.53 -10.05 11.70
CA LYS A 65 0.86 -10.61 12.89
C LYS A 65 0.93 -9.68 14.11
N LYS A 66 1.98 -8.86 14.21
CA LYS A 66 2.25 -7.95 15.34
C LYS A 66 2.00 -6.51 14.90
N GLN A 67 0.75 -6.05 14.97
CA GLN A 67 0.42 -4.64 14.67
C GLN A 67 0.50 -3.81 15.95
N PRO A 68 1.60 -3.06 16.20
CA PRO A 68 1.83 -2.33 17.46
C PRO A 68 0.75 -1.27 17.75
N GLU A 69 0.09 -0.76 16.71
CA GLU A 69 -0.95 0.27 16.78
C GLU A 69 -2.13 -0.16 17.66
N PHE A 70 -2.42 -1.46 17.70
CA PHE A 70 -3.51 -2.01 18.51
C PHE A 70 -3.09 -2.34 19.96
N THR A 71 -1.81 -2.18 20.30
CA THR A 71 -1.27 -2.53 21.63
C THR A 71 -0.88 -1.32 22.45
N LEU A 72 -0.77 -0.13 21.85
CA LEU A 72 -0.37 1.10 22.52
C LEU A 72 -1.58 1.87 23.04
N THR A 73 -1.46 2.49 24.22
CA THR A 73 -2.43 3.48 24.68
C THR A 73 -2.35 4.73 23.79
N VAL A 74 -3.48 5.44 23.63
CA VAL A 74 -3.55 6.69 22.84
C VAL A 74 -2.48 7.69 23.29
N THR A 75 -2.31 7.89 24.60
CA THR A 75 -1.30 8.80 25.15
C THR A 75 0.12 8.43 24.72
N LYS A 76 0.47 7.13 24.77
CA LYS A 76 1.79 6.64 24.36
C LYS A 76 2.00 6.76 22.86
N TYR A 77 0.97 6.47 22.08
CA TYR A 77 0.97 6.66 20.63
C TYR A 77 1.22 8.13 20.25
N LEU A 78 0.47 9.05 20.83
CA LEU A 78 0.64 10.48 20.58
C LEU A 78 2.03 10.98 21.01
N HIS A 79 2.52 10.56 22.18
CA HIS A 79 3.86 10.95 22.63
C HIS A 79 4.97 10.49 21.66
N ASN A 80 4.85 9.28 21.12
CA ASN A 80 5.82 8.74 20.17
C ASN A 80 5.71 9.43 18.79
N THR A 81 4.49 9.75 18.37
CA THR A 81 4.23 10.29 17.03
C THR A 81 4.46 11.81 16.97
N VAL A 82 4.10 12.57 18.03
CA VAL A 82 4.15 14.04 18.09
C VAL A 82 5.27 14.48 19.05
N SER A 83 6.51 14.22 18.68
CA SER A 83 7.68 14.65 19.49
C SER A 83 8.02 16.13 19.27
N LYS A 84 8.61 16.79 20.30
CA LYS A 84 9.12 18.17 20.16
C LYS A 84 10.07 18.34 18.98
N LYS A 85 10.95 17.37 18.73
CA LYS A 85 11.89 17.36 17.61
C LYS A 85 11.15 17.40 16.26
N ARG A 86 10.09 16.57 16.12
CA ARG A 86 9.29 16.54 14.88
C ARG A 86 8.52 17.84 14.67
N ILE A 87 7.95 18.44 15.73
CA ILE A 87 7.28 19.74 15.66
C ILE A 87 8.24 20.83 15.18
N VAL A 88 9.43 20.93 15.78
CA VAL A 88 10.45 21.93 15.40
C VAL A 88 10.89 21.73 13.94
N LYS A 89 11.18 20.50 13.54
CA LYS A 89 11.54 20.18 12.14
C LYS A 89 10.40 20.53 11.18
N GLY A 90 9.15 20.21 11.54
CA GLY A 90 7.97 20.52 10.71
C GLY A 90 7.78 22.01 10.51
N ARG A 91 7.90 22.82 11.56
CA ARG A 91 7.83 24.30 11.46
C ARG A 91 8.93 24.87 10.57
N TYR A 92 10.17 24.37 10.71
CA TYR A 92 11.27 24.77 9.83
C TYR A 92 10.97 24.41 8.37
N LEU A 93 10.49 23.20 8.10
CA LEU A 93 10.17 22.73 6.75
C LEU A 93 8.97 23.46 6.15
N LEU A 94 7.99 23.87 6.96
CA LEU A 94 6.88 24.70 6.52
C LEU A 94 7.39 26.02 5.94
N LEU A 95 8.29 26.72 6.65
CA LEU A 95 8.87 27.98 6.22
C LEU A 95 9.81 27.79 5.02
N SER A 96 10.71 26.81 5.08
CA SER A 96 11.71 26.58 4.02
C SER A 96 11.11 26.07 2.70
N ASN A 97 9.86 25.58 2.70
CA ASN A 97 9.14 25.18 1.51
C ASN A 97 7.92 26.05 1.18
N GLU A 98 7.82 27.24 1.78
CA GLU A 98 6.65 28.12 1.66
C GLU A 98 6.22 28.34 0.20
N SER A 99 7.16 28.68 -0.69
CA SER A 99 6.86 28.91 -2.11
C SER A 99 6.26 27.66 -2.80
N LEU A 100 6.78 26.48 -2.52
CA LEU A 100 6.23 25.23 -3.07
C LEU A 100 4.84 24.94 -2.48
N LEU A 101 4.69 25.07 -1.18
CA LEU A 101 3.44 24.80 -0.48
C LEU A 101 2.33 25.75 -0.93
N ASN A 102 2.63 27.04 -1.10
CA ASN A 102 1.67 28.02 -1.62
C ASN A 102 1.19 27.69 -3.05
N ARG A 103 2.08 27.16 -3.93
CA ARG A 103 1.68 26.70 -5.26
C ARG A 103 0.79 25.45 -5.18
N ILE A 104 1.12 24.51 -4.29
CA ILE A 104 0.33 23.29 -4.07
C ILE A 104 -1.04 23.65 -3.48
N GLU A 105 -1.08 24.49 -2.46
CA GLU A 105 -2.32 24.96 -1.82
C GLU A 105 -3.23 25.65 -2.84
N LYS A 106 -2.70 26.56 -3.66
CA LYS A 106 -3.46 27.21 -4.73
C LYS A 106 -4.05 26.20 -5.74
N LYS A 107 -3.35 25.10 -6.02
CA LYS A 107 -3.79 24.11 -7.02
C LYS A 107 -4.79 23.10 -6.46
N PHE A 108 -4.60 22.66 -5.22
CA PHE A 108 -5.37 21.54 -4.64
C PHE A 108 -6.30 21.96 -3.50
N ASN A 109 -6.22 23.21 -3.06
CA ASN A 109 -6.99 23.75 -1.94
C ASN A 109 -6.73 23.01 -0.61
N ILE A 110 -5.49 22.54 -0.40
CA ILE A 110 -5.04 21.84 0.81
C ILE A 110 -4.01 22.72 1.53
N PRO A 111 -4.24 23.09 2.81
CA PRO A 111 -3.32 23.93 3.56
C PRO A 111 -1.92 23.31 3.67
N GLY A 112 -0.87 24.12 3.44
CA GLY A 112 0.51 23.66 3.47
C GLY A 112 0.94 23.05 4.80
N ASN A 113 0.41 23.55 5.93
CA ASN A 113 0.66 22.97 7.26
C ASN A 113 0.12 21.55 7.42
N LEU A 114 -1.01 21.22 6.80
CA LEU A 114 -1.56 19.86 6.80
C LEU A 114 -0.66 18.91 6.00
N ILE A 115 -0.20 19.33 4.83
CA ILE A 115 0.71 18.54 3.99
C ILE A 115 2.02 18.24 4.75
N ILE A 116 2.60 19.24 5.40
CA ILE A 116 3.82 19.07 6.21
C ILE A 116 3.57 18.15 7.41
N ALA A 117 2.42 18.25 8.07
CA ALA A 117 2.07 17.39 9.19
C ALA A 117 1.98 15.91 8.77
N LEU A 118 1.29 15.62 7.66
CA LEU A 118 1.22 14.28 7.07
C LEU A 118 2.60 13.75 6.70
N TRP A 119 3.40 14.51 5.99
CA TRP A 119 4.76 14.11 5.62
C TRP A 119 5.63 13.79 6.85
N GLY A 120 5.45 14.58 7.94
CA GLY A 120 6.11 14.32 9.21
C GLY A 120 5.67 13.03 9.88
N ILE A 121 4.38 12.71 9.86
CA ILE A 121 3.82 11.50 10.48
C ILE A 121 4.21 10.25 9.68
N GLU A 122 4.07 10.30 8.36
CA GLU A 122 4.29 9.16 7.48
C GLU A 122 5.76 8.70 7.45
N THR A 123 6.68 9.63 7.24
CA THR A 123 8.08 9.27 6.96
C THR A 123 9.11 10.09 7.72
N ASN A 124 8.70 10.85 8.75
CA ASN A 124 9.58 11.84 9.39
C ASN A 124 10.19 12.82 8.39
N PHE A 125 9.37 13.32 7.48
CA PHE A 125 9.75 14.25 6.40
C PHE A 125 10.71 13.61 5.38
N GLY A 126 10.44 12.41 4.95
CA GLY A 126 11.21 11.68 3.96
C GLY A 126 12.42 10.92 4.49
N ASP A 127 12.77 11.06 5.78
CA ASP A 127 13.93 10.38 6.36
C ASP A 127 13.75 8.85 6.42
N HIS A 128 12.50 8.35 6.51
CA HIS A 128 12.18 6.95 6.79
C HIS A 128 11.02 6.45 5.91
N SER A 129 11.27 6.32 4.62
CA SER A 129 10.26 5.83 3.66
C SER A 129 10.14 4.30 3.57
N GLY A 130 10.88 3.58 4.44
CA GLY A 130 10.92 2.12 4.44
C GLY A 130 12.15 1.56 3.73
N SER A 131 12.53 0.33 4.08
CA SER A 131 13.74 -0.34 3.59
C SER A 131 13.46 -1.64 2.85
N PHE A 132 12.24 -2.15 2.89
CA PHE A 132 11.87 -3.38 2.19
C PHE A 132 11.72 -3.13 0.68
N SER A 133 12.11 -4.12 -0.14
CA SER A 133 11.66 -4.15 -1.53
C SER A 133 10.14 -4.27 -1.54
N VAL A 134 9.45 -3.34 -2.18
CA VAL A 134 7.98 -3.35 -2.29
C VAL A 134 7.51 -4.62 -2.99
N ILE A 135 8.23 -5.04 -4.04
CA ILE A 135 7.90 -6.28 -4.76
C ILE A 135 8.02 -7.50 -3.83
N SER A 136 9.15 -7.64 -3.10
CA SER A 136 9.32 -8.77 -2.18
C SER A 136 8.33 -8.75 -1.02
N ALA A 137 8.01 -7.56 -0.49
CA ALA A 137 7.04 -7.40 0.59
C ALA A 137 5.63 -7.83 0.14
N LEU A 138 5.17 -7.29 -0.98
CA LEU A 138 3.85 -7.60 -1.51
C LEU A 138 3.76 -9.05 -2.00
N THR A 139 4.83 -9.63 -2.55
CA THR A 139 4.89 -11.05 -2.92
C THR A 139 4.71 -11.94 -1.71
N THR A 140 5.41 -11.64 -0.62
CA THR A 140 5.29 -12.38 0.65
C THR A 140 3.86 -12.37 1.18
N LEU A 141 3.25 -11.18 1.27
CA LEU A 141 1.90 -11.00 1.80
C LEU A 141 0.81 -11.55 0.87
N ALA A 142 1.03 -11.49 -0.44
CA ALA A 142 0.11 -12.06 -1.43
C ALA A 142 0.12 -13.60 -1.42
N PHE A 143 1.26 -14.20 -1.09
CA PHE A 143 1.39 -15.66 -0.99
C PHE A 143 0.88 -16.21 0.36
N ASP A 144 1.07 -15.51 1.48
CA ASP A 144 0.76 -15.97 2.86
C ASP A 144 -0.72 -16.37 3.09
N GLY A 145 -1.64 -16.00 2.20
CA GLY A 145 -3.05 -16.37 2.27
C GLY A 145 -3.94 -15.43 3.09
N ARG A 146 -3.43 -14.76 4.11
CA ARG A 146 -4.16 -13.74 4.86
C ARG A 146 -4.22 -12.45 4.06
N ARG A 147 -5.38 -11.99 3.61
CA ARG A 147 -5.56 -10.84 2.71
C ARG A 147 -4.86 -10.98 1.35
N SER A 148 -4.62 -12.23 0.88
CA SER A 148 -3.86 -12.51 -0.34
C SER A 148 -4.41 -11.79 -1.58
N ALA A 149 -5.72 -11.73 -1.75
CA ALA A 149 -6.35 -11.05 -2.89
C ALA A 149 -6.05 -9.54 -2.91
N PHE A 150 -6.04 -8.89 -1.75
CA PHE A 150 -5.67 -7.47 -1.64
C PHE A 150 -4.20 -7.26 -2.03
N PHE A 151 -3.27 -8.00 -1.40
CA PHE A 151 -1.84 -7.83 -1.66
C PHE A 151 -1.44 -8.28 -3.07
N ARG A 152 -2.12 -9.29 -3.64
CA ARG A 152 -1.94 -9.67 -5.04
C ARG A 152 -2.29 -8.53 -6.00
N LYS A 153 -3.39 -7.83 -5.76
CA LYS A 153 -3.78 -6.64 -6.54
C LYS A 153 -2.75 -5.52 -6.39
N GLU A 154 -2.27 -5.27 -5.17
CA GLU A 154 -1.25 -4.24 -4.93
C GLU A 154 0.09 -4.62 -5.59
N LEU A 155 0.48 -5.90 -5.62
CA LEU A 155 1.67 -6.37 -6.32
C LEU A 155 1.59 -6.12 -7.83
N ILE A 156 0.47 -6.44 -8.44
CA ILE A 156 0.25 -6.14 -9.87
C ILE A 156 0.32 -4.64 -10.14
N ASN A 157 -0.26 -3.82 -9.27
CA ASN A 157 -0.17 -2.36 -9.39
C ASN A 157 1.27 -1.85 -9.23
N ALA A 158 2.06 -2.42 -8.31
CA ALA A 158 3.49 -2.10 -8.17
C ALA A 158 4.28 -2.45 -9.44
N LEU A 159 3.99 -3.59 -10.06
CA LEU A 159 4.60 -3.98 -11.34
C LEU A 159 4.22 -3.01 -12.48
N LYS A 160 2.99 -2.49 -12.51
CA LYS A 160 2.59 -1.44 -13.48
C LYS A 160 3.41 -0.17 -13.30
N ILE A 161 3.58 0.31 -12.06
CA ILE A 161 4.38 1.50 -11.76
C ILE A 161 5.82 1.35 -12.27
N LEU A 162 6.42 0.16 -12.09
CA LEU A 162 7.74 -0.15 -12.63
C LEU A 162 7.75 -0.20 -14.16
N ASN A 163 6.75 -0.86 -14.76
CA ASN A 163 6.62 -1.01 -16.20
C ASN A 163 6.43 0.34 -16.91
N ASP A 164 5.73 1.28 -16.26
CA ASP A 164 5.53 2.64 -16.74
C ASP A 164 6.77 3.54 -16.53
N GLY A 165 7.82 3.02 -15.86
CA GLY A 165 9.11 3.70 -15.71
C GLY A 165 9.13 4.81 -14.67
N HIS A 166 8.15 4.89 -13.78
CA HIS A 166 8.10 5.93 -12.74
C HIS A 166 9.22 5.81 -11.70
N VAL A 167 9.69 4.60 -11.45
CA VAL A 167 10.80 4.33 -10.53
C VAL A 167 11.58 3.10 -10.99
N GLU A 168 12.85 3.05 -10.69
CA GLU A 168 13.70 1.88 -10.91
C GLU A 168 13.40 0.79 -9.86
N LEU A 169 13.49 -0.49 -10.25
CA LEU A 169 13.25 -1.62 -9.35
C LEU A 169 14.09 -1.54 -8.06
N SER A 170 15.36 -1.18 -8.17
CA SER A 170 16.28 -1.04 -7.02
C SER A 170 15.88 0.06 -6.05
N LYS A 171 15.18 1.09 -6.53
CA LYS A 171 14.71 2.26 -5.77
C LYS A 171 13.30 2.09 -5.22
N MET A 172 12.53 1.10 -5.71
CA MET A 172 11.17 0.85 -5.22
C MET A 172 11.20 0.20 -3.83
N LYS A 173 11.56 1.02 -2.84
CA LYS A 173 11.56 0.66 -1.41
C LYS A 173 10.34 1.21 -0.70
N GLY A 174 9.94 0.54 0.38
CA GLY A 174 8.78 0.95 1.14
C GLY A 174 8.67 0.26 2.50
N SER A 175 7.49 0.30 3.10
CA SER A 175 7.18 -0.41 4.33
C SER A 175 7.11 -1.92 4.12
N TRP A 176 7.06 -2.67 5.22
CA TRP A 176 6.84 -4.12 5.19
C TRP A 176 5.49 -4.52 4.55
N ALA A 177 4.51 -3.60 4.55
CA ALA A 177 3.19 -3.80 3.95
C ALA A 177 3.06 -3.26 2.51
N GLY A 178 4.15 -2.77 1.92
CA GLY A 178 4.17 -2.29 0.54
C GLY A 178 3.76 -0.83 0.35
N ALA A 179 3.64 -0.04 1.43
CA ALA A 179 3.46 1.41 1.32
C ALA A 179 4.74 2.09 0.86
N MET A 180 4.64 3.05 -0.07
CA MET A 180 5.74 3.52 -0.91
C MET A 180 6.06 5.00 -0.75
N GLY A 181 7.35 5.30 -0.82
CA GLY A 181 7.87 6.66 -0.93
C GLY A 181 7.56 7.54 0.27
N GLN A 182 7.73 8.85 0.11
CA GLN A 182 7.62 9.83 1.20
C GLN A 182 6.20 10.00 1.75
N CYS A 183 5.16 9.63 0.97
CA CYS A 183 3.74 9.73 1.34
C CYS A 183 3.15 8.40 1.79
N GLN A 184 3.92 7.30 1.80
CA GLN A 184 3.46 5.96 2.15
C GLN A 184 2.19 5.52 1.37
N PHE A 185 2.16 5.81 0.08
CA PHE A 185 1.07 5.38 -0.79
C PHE A 185 1.14 3.89 -1.08
N MET A 186 0.00 3.20 -1.00
CA MET A 186 -0.13 1.88 -1.59
C MET A 186 -0.04 1.99 -3.12
N PRO A 187 0.40 0.93 -3.84
CA PRO A 187 0.49 0.96 -5.30
C PRO A 187 -0.79 1.38 -6.02
N SER A 188 -1.96 0.95 -5.55
CA SER A 188 -3.26 1.40 -6.09
C SER A 188 -3.48 2.90 -5.88
N THR A 189 -3.12 3.42 -4.70
CA THR A 189 -3.20 4.85 -4.39
C THR A 189 -2.25 5.66 -5.27
N PHE A 190 -1.04 5.14 -5.52
CA PHE A 190 -0.08 5.75 -6.44
C PHE A 190 -0.67 5.89 -7.85
N LEU A 191 -1.17 4.78 -8.42
CA LEU A 191 -1.73 4.82 -9.79
C LEU A 191 -2.89 5.81 -9.93
N GLN A 192 -3.68 5.96 -8.88
CA GLN A 192 -4.86 6.82 -8.91
C GLN A 192 -4.56 8.30 -8.60
N TYR A 193 -3.61 8.58 -7.70
CA TYR A 193 -3.45 9.92 -7.12
C TYR A 193 -2.06 10.52 -7.25
N ALA A 194 -1.01 9.72 -7.51
CA ALA A 194 0.32 10.29 -7.71
C ALA A 194 0.37 11.12 -8.98
N ILE A 195 1.07 12.25 -8.91
CA ILE A 195 1.22 13.19 -10.01
C ILE A 195 2.69 13.54 -10.22
N ASP A 196 3.04 13.78 -11.45
CA ASP A 196 4.27 14.44 -11.85
C ASP A 196 4.03 15.96 -11.71
N TYR A 197 4.53 16.53 -10.64
CA TYR A 197 4.31 17.95 -10.34
C TYR A 197 5.43 18.84 -10.86
N ASN A 198 6.66 18.31 -10.95
CA ASN A 198 7.81 19.03 -11.47
C ASN A 198 7.89 18.97 -13.01
N GLY A 199 7.12 18.07 -13.66
CA GLY A 199 7.01 17.97 -15.12
C GLY A 199 8.17 17.21 -15.78
N ASP A 200 8.86 16.33 -15.06
CA ASP A 200 10.00 15.56 -15.58
C ASP A 200 9.59 14.24 -16.29
N GLY A 201 8.29 13.96 -16.38
CA GLY A 201 7.70 12.75 -16.97
C GLY A 201 7.58 11.58 -16.01
N LYS A 202 7.92 11.74 -14.74
CA LYS A 202 7.82 10.70 -13.70
C LYS A 202 6.97 11.17 -12.55
N LYS A 203 6.34 10.23 -11.86
CA LYS A 203 5.65 10.45 -10.58
C LYS A 203 6.56 9.91 -9.48
N ASP A 204 7.58 10.69 -9.10
CA ASP A 204 8.63 10.20 -8.17
C ASP A 204 8.30 10.54 -6.71
N LEU A 205 7.67 9.60 -6.00
CA LEU A 205 7.39 9.76 -4.57
C LEU A 205 8.61 9.47 -3.67
N TRP A 206 9.73 8.98 -4.23
CA TRP A 206 10.94 8.64 -3.46
C TRP A 206 11.96 9.77 -3.47
N GLY A 207 12.30 10.28 -4.65
CA GLY A 207 13.34 11.27 -4.87
C GLY A 207 12.84 12.70 -5.01
N SER A 208 11.61 12.90 -5.54
CA SER A 208 11.01 14.21 -5.74
C SER A 208 10.10 14.62 -4.57
N LYS A 209 10.58 15.59 -3.78
CA LYS A 209 9.76 16.22 -2.74
C LYS A 209 8.53 16.92 -3.34
N GLU A 210 8.67 17.54 -4.50
CA GLU A 210 7.60 18.25 -5.18
C GLU A 210 6.46 17.31 -5.55
N ASP A 211 6.78 16.18 -6.16
CA ASP A 211 5.78 15.17 -6.52
C ASP A 211 5.13 14.54 -5.29
N ALA A 212 5.93 14.23 -4.28
CA ALA A 212 5.45 13.64 -3.05
C ALA A 212 4.42 14.54 -2.35
N LEU A 213 4.76 15.81 -2.08
CA LEU A 213 3.87 16.74 -1.39
C LEU A 213 2.63 17.08 -2.23
N ALA A 214 2.80 17.26 -3.55
CA ALA A 214 1.68 17.53 -4.43
C ALA A 214 0.76 16.29 -4.62
N SER A 215 1.32 15.08 -4.65
CA SER A 215 0.52 13.85 -4.67
C SER A 215 -0.30 13.66 -3.39
N ALA A 216 0.29 13.96 -2.22
CA ALA A 216 -0.45 13.95 -0.96
C ALA A 216 -1.60 14.96 -0.97
N ALA A 217 -1.38 16.17 -1.47
CA ALA A 217 -2.41 17.18 -1.61
C ALA A 217 -3.51 16.75 -2.60
N ASN A 218 -3.12 16.18 -3.76
CA ASN A 218 -4.08 15.65 -4.74
C ASN A 218 -4.95 14.55 -4.14
N TYR A 219 -4.35 13.63 -3.39
CA TYR A 219 -5.08 12.58 -2.68
C TYR A 219 -6.13 13.16 -1.73
N LEU A 220 -5.75 14.07 -0.84
CA LEU A 220 -6.68 14.70 0.11
C LEU A 220 -7.81 15.47 -0.59
N SER A 221 -7.48 16.24 -1.63
CA SER A 221 -8.46 16.96 -2.43
C SER A 221 -9.48 16.01 -3.07
N LYS A 222 -9.02 14.88 -3.62
CA LYS A 222 -9.89 13.86 -4.23
C LYS A 222 -10.68 13.04 -3.20
N MET A 223 -10.19 12.94 -1.97
CA MET A 223 -10.90 12.31 -0.85
C MET A 223 -11.96 13.21 -0.22
N GLY A 224 -12.15 14.44 -0.73
CA GLY A 224 -13.23 15.32 -0.29
C GLY A 224 -12.82 16.26 0.85
N TRP A 225 -11.53 16.63 0.93
CA TRP A 225 -11.12 17.71 1.84
C TRP A 225 -11.94 18.96 1.58
N ASP A 226 -12.55 19.48 2.66
CA ASP A 226 -13.29 20.74 2.65
C ASP A 226 -12.47 21.81 3.36
N SER A 227 -11.97 22.77 2.57
CA SER A 227 -11.17 23.90 3.09
C SER A 227 -11.96 24.90 3.91
N SER A 228 -13.30 24.86 3.88
CA SER A 228 -14.14 25.66 4.76
C SER A 228 -14.16 25.13 6.19
N SER A 229 -13.72 23.87 6.37
CA SER A 229 -13.66 23.18 7.65
C SER A 229 -12.23 23.20 8.22
N SER A 230 -12.11 23.23 9.56
CA SER A 230 -10.83 23.00 10.25
C SER A 230 -10.42 21.52 10.13
N TRP A 231 -9.13 21.21 10.34
CA TRP A 231 -8.62 19.84 10.41
C TRP A 231 -9.24 19.00 11.55
N GLY A 232 -9.87 19.68 12.52
CA GLY A 232 -10.54 19.06 13.65
C GLY A 232 -11.14 20.08 14.58
N MET A 233 -12.01 19.62 15.48
CA MET A 233 -12.59 20.40 16.54
C MET A 233 -12.68 19.57 17.83
N GLU A 234 -12.58 20.25 18.98
CA GLU A 234 -12.83 19.61 20.27
C GLU A 234 -14.34 19.32 20.44
N VAL A 235 -14.64 18.11 20.85
CA VAL A 235 -16.01 17.65 21.08
C VAL A 235 -16.13 17.03 22.47
N MET A 236 -17.24 17.27 23.14
CA MET A 236 -17.60 16.54 24.36
C MET A 236 -18.22 15.20 23.99
N ALA A 237 -17.55 14.09 24.34
CA ALA A 237 -18.16 12.77 24.29
C ALA A 237 -19.21 12.67 25.42
N ARG A 238 -20.46 12.47 25.08
CA ARG A 238 -21.47 12.06 26.08
C ARG A 238 -21.17 10.61 26.44
N ASN A 239 -21.10 10.32 27.73
CA ASN A 239 -21.02 8.94 28.21
C ASN A 239 -22.17 8.15 27.59
N MET A 240 -21.84 7.18 26.72
CA MET A 240 -22.79 6.18 26.23
C MET A 240 -22.93 5.06 27.25
#